data_67982250ec79890c5e95278a3ae70aa4
#
_entry.id   67982250ec79890c5e95278a3ae70aa4
#
_cell.length_a   1.000
_cell.length_b   1.000
_cell.length_c   1.000
_cell.angle_alpha   90.00
_cell.angle_beta   90.00
_cell.angle_gamma   90.00
#
_symmetry.space_group_name_H-M   'P 1'
#
loop_
_entity.id
_entity.type
_entity.pdbx_description
1 polymer ?
#
loop_
_entity_poly.entity_id
_entity_poly.type
_entity_poly.pdbx_seq_one_letter_code
_entity_poly.pdbx_strand_id
1 'polypeptide(L)'
;ISNNSKRYDIQTESNNFFANGILVHNSLLIVSRFKGQYILRTRGTVDARKLDNGYELDAFQPILDKLVRLFESKGETWDFSLLFEWLSPTNVIVINYGDKPQFRLIGQVNHADYSLGSQKSLDFLADVIGVDRPETFSFGSIEDLLTQVDNWKGREGVCIYSKNGQEIHKVKSFQYWKLHSFKSNATFENTVDLFFEFDQPNFQDFQQKLVDHFDWECAKMVMGFTSEICDGYKEVKKIVESMKSFVEPFRSISRKVAAEKILQSYGKTNHVSFCFKLLDGKEIDKDGLKKLLYQVTKK
;
A
#
# COMPACT_ATOMS: atom_id res chain seq x y z
N ILE A 1 15.96 -19.89 -34.36
CA ILE A 1 15.22 -20.61 -33.32
C ILE A 1 14.60 -19.52 -32.47
N SER A 2 13.32 -19.24 -32.72
CA SER A 2 12.55 -18.23 -31.95
C SER A 2 12.18 -18.81 -30.59
N ASN A 3 12.87 -18.40 -29.56
CA ASN A 3 12.45 -18.67 -28.19
C ASN A 3 11.30 -17.74 -27.84
N ASN A 4 10.08 -18.21 -28.02
CA ASN A 4 8.85 -17.56 -27.63
C ASN A 4 8.64 -17.79 -26.12
N SER A 5 9.49 -17.17 -25.29
CA SER A 5 9.28 -17.16 -23.84
C SER A 5 8.11 -16.24 -23.54
N LYS A 6 6.96 -16.83 -23.22
CA LYS A 6 5.79 -16.11 -22.73
C LYS A 6 6.21 -15.30 -21.49
N ARG A 7 6.16 -13.99 -21.58
CA ARG A 7 6.29 -13.12 -20.41
C ARG A 7 4.97 -13.14 -19.67
N TYR A 8 4.96 -13.63 -18.45
CA TYR A 8 3.82 -13.53 -17.56
C TYR A 8 3.97 -12.28 -16.71
N ASP A 9 3.01 -11.39 -16.79
CA ASP A 9 2.86 -10.31 -15.84
C ASP A 9 2.09 -10.86 -14.65
N ILE A 10 2.78 -11.07 -13.52
CA ILE A 10 2.15 -11.57 -12.30
C ILE A 10 1.79 -10.36 -11.46
N GLN A 11 0.52 -10.00 -11.49
CA GLN A 11 -0.03 -9.04 -10.56
C GLN A 11 -0.44 -9.78 -9.28
N THR A 12 0.25 -9.52 -8.18
CA THR A 12 -0.15 -10.00 -6.85
C THR A 12 -1.01 -8.95 -6.17
N GLU A 13 -1.92 -9.36 -5.28
CA GLU A 13 -2.79 -8.45 -4.52
C GLU A 13 -2.02 -7.37 -3.75
N SER A 14 -0.75 -7.63 -3.41
CA SER A 14 0.13 -6.70 -2.71
C SER A 14 0.98 -5.83 -3.65
N ASN A 15 0.83 -5.92 -4.97
CA ASN A 15 1.67 -5.26 -5.99
C ASN A 15 3.19 -5.49 -5.83
N ASN A 16 3.58 -6.49 -5.04
CA ASN A 16 4.96 -6.86 -4.76
C ASN A 16 5.25 -8.23 -5.37
N PHE A 17 6.28 -8.35 -6.20
CA PHE A 17 6.80 -9.64 -6.61
C PHE A 17 8.32 -9.60 -6.79
N PHE A 18 8.94 -10.76 -6.74
CA PHE A 18 10.36 -10.92 -7.02
C PHE A 18 10.56 -11.15 -8.52
N ALA A 19 11.31 -10.25 -9.15
CA ALA A 19 11.85 -10.50 -10.49
C ALA A 19 13.36 -10.75 -10.33
N ASN A 20 13.81 -11.97 -10.62
CA ASN A 20 15.23 -12.39 -10.51
C ASN A 20 15.85 -12.11 -9.12
N GLY A 21 15.10 -12.36 -8.03
CA GLY A 21 15.59 -12.16 -6.67
C GLY A 21 15.56 -10.71 -6.15
N ILE A 22 15.15 -9.74 -6.96
CA ILE A 22 15.01 -8.34 -6.55
C ILE A 22 13.53 -8.07 -6.24
N LEU A 23 13.25 -7.64 -5.00
CA LEU A 23 11.92 -7.14 -4.66
C LEU A 23 11.70 -5.81 -5.35
N VAL A 24 10.74 -5.77 -6.27
CA VAL A 24 10.46 -4.58 -7.08
C VAL A 24 9.19 -3.93 -6.59
N HIS A 25 9.32 -2.73 -6.06
CA HIS A 25 8.23 -1.83 -5.71
C HIS A 25 8.20 -0.65 -6.69
N ASN A 26 7.15 0.17 -6.67
CA ASN A 26 7.02 1.36 -7.52
C ASN A 26 8.14 2.41 -7.34
N SER A 27 9.01 2.24 -6.34
CA SER A 27 10.18 3.07 -6.06
C SER A 27 11.43 2.70 -6.89
N LEU A 28 11.41 1.61 -7.65
CA LEU A 28 12.58 1.22 -8.46
C LEU A 28 12.66 2.04 -9.75
N LEU A 29 13.66 2.93 -9.83
CA LEU A 29 14.03 3.62 -11.06
C LEU A 29 15.12 2.81 -11.77
N ILE A 30 14.88 2.46 -13.02
CA ILE A 30 15.78 1.69 -13.87
C ILE A 30 16.28 2.60 -14.98
N VAL A 31 17.59 2.76 -15.04
CA VAL A 31 18.28 3.57 -16.06
C VAL A 31 18.98 2.64 -17.04
N SER A 32 18.61 2.73 -18.30
CA SER A 32 19.18 1.91 -19.37
C SER A 32 19.48 2.77 -20.59
N ARG A 33 20.35 2.30 -21.48
CA ARG A 33 20.54 2.88 -22.82
C ARG A 33 19.96 1.94 -23.86
N PHE A 34 19.11 2.48 -24.74
CA PHE A 34 18.54 1.72 -25.84
C PHE A 34 18.52 2.56 -27.12
N LYS A 35 19.07 2.05 -28.20
CA LYS A 35 19.17 2.77 -29.50
C LYS A 35 19.76 4.17 -29.36
N GLY A 36 20.79 4.32 -28.53
CA GLY A 36 21.47 5.61 -28.32
C GLY A 36 20.75 6.55 -27.35
N GLN A 37 19.56 6.22 -26.86
CA GLN A 37 18.81 7.03 -25.93
C GLN A 37 18.86 6.48 -24.51
N TYR A 38 18.89 7.36 -23.50
CA TYR A 38 18.79 6.98 -22.09
C TYR A 38 17.32 6.91 -21.69
N ILE A 39 16.93 5.78 -21.14
CA ILE A 39 15.56 5.50 -20.75
C ILE A 39 15.49 5.45 -19.22
N LEU A 40 14.62 6.26 -18.66
CA LEU A 40 14.24 6.22 -17.25
C LEU A 40 12.90 5.49 -17.15
N ARG A 41 12.90 4.30 -16.59
CA ARG A 41 11.70 3.47 -16.48
C ARG A 41 11.54 2.92 -15.07
N THR A 42 10.32 2.57 -14.75
CA THR A 42 10.05 1.72 -13.58
C THR A 42 9.74 0.30 -14.04
N ARG A 43 9.39 -0.57 -13.13
CA ARG A 43 8.88 -1.89 -13.47
C ARG A 43 7.57 -1.81 -14.26
N GLY A 44 6.65 -0.92 -13.86
CA GLY A 44 5.30 -0.80 -14.44
C GLY A 44 5.21 0.16 -15.64
N THR A 45 6.23 0.96 -15.94
CA THR A 45 6.21 1.90 -17.07
C THR A 45 7.55 1.96 -17.77
N VAL A 46 7.52 2.09 -19.10
CA VAL A 46 8.72 2.29 -19.93
C VAL A 46 9.24 3.73 -19.87
N ASP A 47 8.44 4.66 -19.38
CA ASP A 47 8.81 6.07 -19.22
C ASP A 47 8.32 6.57 -17.85
N ALA A 48 9.24 6.63 -16.89
CA ALA A 48 8.94 7.01 -15.52
C ALA A 48 8.51 8.49 -15.38
N ARG A 49 8.82 9.35 -16.35
CA ARG A 49 8.40 10.76 -16.36
C ARG A 49 6.89 10.92 -16.55
N LYS A 50 6.20 9.89 -17.04
CA LYS A 50 4.74 9.89 -17.23
C LYS A 50 3.96 9.47 -15.98
N LEU A 51 4.63 9.13 -14.89
CA LEU A 51 3.98 8.88 -13.61
C LEU A 51 3.52 10.21 -12.98
N ASP A 52 2.52 10.15 -12.09
CA ASP A 52 1.99 11.32 -11.39
C ASP A 52 3.07 12.08 -10.62
N ASN A 53 4.06 11.36 -10.08
CA ASN A 53 5.24 11.94 -9.44
C ASN A 53 6.46 12.02 -10.37
N GLY A 54 6.30 11.85 -11.67
CA GLY A 54 7.40 11.88 -12.66
C GLY A 54 8.20 13.19 -12.68
N TYR A 55 7.60 14.29 -12.24
CA TYR A 55 8.28 15.59 -12.09
C TYR A 55 9.44 15.56 -11.07
N GLU A 56 9.41 14.65 -10.11
CA GLU A 56 10.52 14.45 -9.14
C GLU A 56 11.81 14.01 -9.83
N LEU A 57 11.73 13.44 -11.04
CA LEU A 57 12.89 13.02 -11.84
C LEU A 57 13.73 14.21 -12.36
N ASP A 58 13.24 15.44 -12.23
CA ASP A 58 14.07 16.63 -12.50
C ASP A 58 15.24 16.69 -11.50
N ALA A 59 15.05 16.19 -10.28
CA ALA A 59 16.13 16.05 -9.30
C ALA A 59 17.13 14.93 -9.67
N PHE A 60 16.76 13.98 -10.53
CA PHE A 60 17.64 12.94 -11.06
C PHE A 60 18.47 13.41 -12.26
N GLN A 61 18.07 14.47 -12.96
CA GLN A 61 18.75 14.92 -14.18
C GLN A 61 20.25 15.18 -13.99
N PRO A 62 20.72 15.83 -12.92
CA PRO A 62 22.17 16.02 -12.70
C PRO A 62 22.95 14.71 -12.55
N ILE A 63 22.31 13.66 -12.00
CA ILE A 63 22.90 12.32 -11.86
C ILE A 63 23.01 11.67 -13.24
N LEU A 64 21.95 11.75 -14.03
CA LEU A 64 21.93 11.24 -15.39
C LEU A 64 23.00 11.91 -16.26
N ASP A 65 23.17 13.22 -16.17
CA ASP A 65 24.17 13.96 -16.93
C ASP A 65 25.61 13.54 -16.57
N LYS A 66 25.85 13.22 -15.30
CA LYS A 66 27.16 12.67 -14.87
C LYS A 66 27.38 11.26 -15.42
N LEU A 67 26.37 10.40 -15.38
CA LEU A 67 26.42 9.05 -15.95
C LEU A 67 26.70 9.10 -17.44
N VAL A 68 25.98 9.93 -18.18
CA VAL A 68 26.18 10.12 -19.63
C VAL A 68 27.62 10.53 -19.91
N ARG A 69 28.13 11.57 -19.25
CA ARG A 69 29.50 12.03 -19.41
C ARG A 69 30.52 10.96 -19.10
N LEU A 70 30.33 10.19 -18.01
CA LEU A 70 31.27 9.16 -17.59
C LEU A 70 31.42 8.06 -18.64
N PHE A 71 30.33 7.58 -19.20
CA PHE A 71 30.34 6.43 -20.12
C PHE A 71 30.62 6.86 -21.56
N GLU A 72 30.13 8.04 -22.01
CA GLU A 72 30.42 8.54 -23.37
C GLU A 72 31.89 8.96 -23.52
N SER A 73 32.50 9.55 -22.47
CA SER A 73 33.91 9.96 -22.51
C SER A 73 34.88 8.78 -22.64
N LYS A 74 34.47 7.59 -22.19
CA LYS A 74 35.29 6.37 -22.24
C LYS A 74 35.04 5.53 -23.47
N GLY A 75 34.06 5.89 -24.32
CA GLY A 75 33.66 5.06 -25.48
C GLY A 75 33.14 3.68 -25.08
N GLU A 76 32.74 3.50 -23.82
CA GLU A 76 32.25 2.23 -23.30
C GLU A 76 30.81 1.99 -23.80
N THR A 77 30.51 0.73 -24.12
CA THR A 77 29.15 0.30 -24.41
C THR A 77 28.34 0.26 -23.12
N TRP A 78 27.13 0.83 -23.15
CA TRP A 78 26.21 0.75 -22.02
C TRP A 78 25.33 -0.50 -22.16
N ASP A 79 25.89 -1.68 -21.90
CA ASP A 79 25.22 -2.98 -22.04
C ASP A 79 24.67 -3.50 -20.70
N PHE A 80 24.19 -2.58 -19.85
CA PHE A 80 23.64 -2.87 -18.53
C PHE A 80 22.51 -1.89 -18.18
N SER A 81 21.76 -2.22 -17.14
CA SER A 81 20.84 -1.31 -16.46
C SER A 81 21.36 -0.96 -15.08
N LEU A 82 21.29 0.30 -14.71
CA LEU A 82 21.48 0.76 -13.33
C LEU A 82 20.15 0.81 -12.60
N LEU A 83 20.15 0.38 -11.37
CA LEU A 83 18.99 0.31 -10.50
C LEU A 83 19.14 1.33 -9.38
N PHE A 84 18.18 2.22 -9.25
CA PHE A 84 18.13 3.21 -8.17
C PHE A 84 16.88 3.01 -7.35
N GLU A 85 17.00 3.10 -6.04
CA GLU A 85 15.85 3.29 -5.16
C GLU A 85 15.46 4.77 -5.23
N TRP A 86 14.25 5.02 -5.72
CA TRP A 86 13.64 6.34 -5.79
C TRP A 86 12.80 6.57 -4.54
N LEU A 87 13.34 7.32 -3.58
CA LEU A 87 12.68 7.69 -2.34
C LEU A 87 11.85 8.94 -2.58
N SER A 88 10.59 8.73 -2.92
CA SER A 88 9.64 9.80 -3.28
C SER A 88 8.94 10.32 -2.01
N PRO A 89 8.92 11.65 -1.76
CA PRO A 89 8.14 12.24 -0.68
C PRO A 89 6.62 12.15 -0.92
N THR A 90 6.18 12.03 -2.17
CA THR A 90 4.76 11.94 -2.53
C THR A 90 4.25 10.50 -2.61
N ASN A 91 5.14 9.52 -2.69
CA ASN A 91 4.78 8.09 -2.72
C ASN A 91 5.37 7.35 -1.52
N VAL A 92 5.00 7.78 -0.32
CA VAL A 92 5.42 7.15 0.94
C VAL A 92 4.61 5.89 1.18
N ILE A 93 5.28 4.74 1.33
CA ILE A 93 4.61 3.46 1.63
C ILE A 93 4.45 3.29 3.14
N VAL A 94 5.57 3.24 3.87
CA VAL A 94 5.61 3.10 5.34
C VAL A 94 6.56 4.11 5.95
N ILE A 95 7.77 4.23 5.38
CA ILE A 95 8.83 5.09 5.92
C ILE A 95 8.91 6.36 5.10
N ASN A 96 8.85 7.50 5.78
CA ASN A 96 9.11 8.80 5.17
C ASN A 96 10.62 9.09 5.22
N TYR A 97 11.23 9.27 4.05
CA TYR A 97 12.65 9.55 3.89
C TYR A 97 12.96 11.05 3.77
N GLY A 98 11.97 11.92 4.03
CA GLY A 98 12.11 13.38 3.97
C GLY A 98 11.25 14.05 2.90
N ASP A 99 11.40 15.36 2.75
CA ASP A 99 10.52 16.21 1.94
C ASP A 99 11.03 16.43 0.51
N LYS A 100 12.17 15.82 0.15
CA LYS A 100 12.76 15.92 -1.19
C LYS A 100 12.99 14.54 -1.77
N PRO A 101 12.83 14.36 -3.10
CA PRO A 101 13.16 13.12 -3.76
C PRO A 101 14.65 12.80 -3.61
N GLN A 102 14.95 11.56 -3.26
CA GLN A 102 16.31 11.04 -3.15
C GLN A 102 16.46 9.81 -4.04
N PHE A 103 17.67 9.57 -4.50
CA PHE A 103 18.01 8.43 -5.34
C PHE A 103 19.25 7.74 -4.78
N ARG A 104 19.11 6.43 -4.51
CA ARG A 104 20.23 5.61 -4.02
C ARG A 104 20.57 4.54 -5.03
N LEU A 105 21.82 4.44 -5.41
CA LEU A 105 22.26 3.38 -6.33
C LEU A 105 22.24 2.04 -5.59
N ILE A 106 21.38 1.11 -6.03
CA ILE A 106 21.20 -0.19 -5.37
C ILE A 106 21.71 -1.37 -6.20
N GLY A 107 21.85 -1.24 -7.51
CA GLY A 107 22.28 -2.37 -8.31
C GLY A 107 22.65 -2.01 -9.74
N GLN A 108 23.23 -3.01 -10.40
CA GLN A 108 23.47 -3.07 -11.85
C GLN A 108 23.10 -4.46 -12.34
N VAL A 109 22.49 -4.53 -13.52
CA VAL A 109 22.17 -5.79 -14.19
C VAL A 109 22.74 -5.74 -15.59
N ASN A 110 23.61 -6.68 -15.93
CA ASN A 110 24.18 -6.84 -17.26
C ASN A 110 23.13 -7.40 -18.23
N HIS A 111 23.07 -6.87 -19.45
CA HIS A 111 22.05 -7.28 -20.42
C HIS A 111 22.37 -8.65 -21.09
N ALA A 112 23.65 -9.03 -21.14
CA ALA A 112 24.09 -10.23 -21.82
C ALA A 112 23.67 -11.52 -21.10
N ASP A 113 23.81 -11.54 -19.77
CA ASP A 113 23.65 -12.74 -18.94
C ASP A 113 22.79 -12.52 -17.69
N TYR A 114 22.30 -11.28 -17.51
CA TYR A 114 21.52 -10.83 -16.33
C TYR A 114 22.28 -10.94 -15.01
N SER A 115 23.61 -11.06 -15.05
CA SER A 115 24.43 -11.04 -13.84
C SER A 115 24.36 -9.70 -13.14
N LEU A 116 24.52 -9.74 -11.81
CA LEU A 116 24.52 -8.53 -10.98
C LEU A 116 25.93 -7.92 -10.94
N GLY A 117 25.98 -6.60 -11.00
CA GLY A 117 27.23 -5.85 -10.75
C GLY A 117 27.73 -6.04 -9.32
N SER A 118 29.05 -6.02 -9.13
CA SER A 118 29.64 -6.17 -7.80
C SER A 118 29.35 -4.97 -6.91
N GLN A 119 29.16 -5.21 -5.61
CA GLN A 119 28.92 -4.12 -4.65
C GLN A 119 30.06 -3.10 -4.66
N LYS A 120 31.31 -3.56 -4.75
CA LYS A 120 32.49 -2.70 -4.81
C LYS A 120 32.49 -1.77 -6.04
N SER A 121 32.05 -2.29 -7.21
CA SER A 121 31.93 -1.45 -8.42
C SER A 121 30.81 -0.43 -8.29
N LEU A 122 29.73 -0.79 -7.62
CA LEU A 122 28.62 0.12 -7.35
C LEU A 122 29.01 1.22 -6.36
N ASP A 123 29.80 0.90 -5.32
CA ASP A 123 30.32 1.89 -4.37
C ASP A 123 31.18 2.91 -5.10
N PHE A 124 32.13 2.45 -5.92
CA PHE A 124 32.96 3.33 -6.75
C PHE A 124 32.15 4.20 -7.69
N LEU A 125 31.14 3.63 -8.37
CA LEU A 125 30.28 4.37 -9.29
C LEU A 125 29.46 5.43 -8.52
N ALA A 126 28.91 5.09 -7.37
CA ALA A 126 28.14 6.00 -6.54
C ALA A 126 28.98 7.23 -6.11
N ASP A 127 30.21 7.00 -5.68
CA ASP A 127 31.16 8.07 -5.34
C ASP A 127 31.42 9.00 -6.54
N VAL A 128 31.65 8.43 -7.74
CA VAL A 128 31.95 9.21 -8.95
C VAL A 128 30.76 10.08 -9.36
N ILE A 129 29.55 9.54 -9.32
CA ILE A 129 28.34 10.28 -9.72
C ILE A 129 27.74 11.13 -8.59
N GLY A 130 28.22 10.92 -7.35
CA GLY A 130 27.77 11.67 -6.16
C GLY A 130 26.36 11.32 -5.73
N VAL A 131 26.06 10.02 -5.62
CA VAL A 131 24.80 9.51 -5.06
C VAL A 131 25.07 8.61 -3.89
N ASP A 132 24.09 8.52 -2.99
CA ASP A 132 24.19 7.61 -1.86
C ASP A 132 24.04 6.15 -2.27
N ARG A 133 24.63 5.28 -1.43
CA ARG A 133 24.36 3.84 -1.39
C ARG A 133 23.49 3.53 -0.17
N PRO A 134 22.77 2.39 -0.16
CA PRO A 134 22.18 1.88 1.07
C PRO A 134 23.24 1.68 2.16
N GLU A 135 22.85 1.92 3.40
CA GLU A 135 23.70 1.65 4.57
C GLU A 135 24.08 0.16 4.64
N THR A 136 25.31 -0.15 4.99
CA THR A 136 25.82 -1.51 5.10
C THR A 136 25.94 -1.91 6.57
N PHE A 137 25.52 -3.12 6.90
CA PHE A 137 25.53 -3.69 8.24
C PHE A 137 26.37 -4.95 8.29
N SER A 138 26.98 -5.22 9.44
CA SER A 138 27.69 -6.45 9.74
C SER A 138 27.04 -7.16 10.92
N PHE A 139 26.85 -8.47 10.81
CA PHE A 139 26.24 -9.31 11.83
C PHE A 139 27.15 -10.50 12.12
N GLY A 140 27.12 -10.98 13.36
CA GLY A 140 27.94 -12.11 13.80
C GLY A 140 27.47 -13.46 13.24
N SER A 141 26.18 -13.62 13.03
CA SER A 141 25.56 -14.82 12.47
C SER A 141 24.22 -14.47 11.79
N ILE A 142 23.59 -15.44 11.12
CA ILE A 142 22.25 -15.28 10.56
C ILE A 142 21.22 -15.11 11.70
N GLU A 143 21.36 -15.84 12.80
CA GLU A 143 20.46 -15.73 13.96
C GLU A 143 20.54 -14.33 14.59
N ASP A 144 21.74 -13.79 14.71
CA ASP A 144 21.99 -12.43 15.19
C ASP A 144 21.34 -11.40 14.25
N LEU A 145 21.53 -11.55 12.93
CA LEU A 145 20.89 -10.69 11.93
C LEU A 145 19.36 -10.73 12.07
N LEU A 146 18.77 -11.91 12.08
CA LEU A 146 17.30 -12.05 12.18
C LEU A 146 16.76 -11.41 13.45
N THR A 147 17.42 -11.63 14.59
CA THR A 147 17.05 -11.06 15.89
C THR A 147 17.16 -9.54 15.89
N GLN A 148 18.25 -8.98 15.36
CA GLN A 148 18.42 -7.54 15.32
C GLN A 148 17.43 -6.87 14.37
N VAL A 149 17.28 -7.40 13.14
CA VAL A 149 16.39 -6.83 12.12
C VAL A 149 14.94 -6.88 12.56
N ASP A 150 14.52 -7.95 13.24
CA ASP A 150 13.14 -8.07 13.74
C ASP A 150 12.78 -6.97 14.74
N ASN A 151 13.75 -6.50 15.51
CA ASN A 151 13.58 -5.43 16.49
C ASN A 151 13.74 -4.01 15.91
N TRP A 152 14.04 -3.87 14.63
CA TRP A 152 14.23 -2.54 14.03
C TRP A 152 12.94 -1.75 13.97
N LYS A 153 13.07 -0.44 14.29
CA LYS A 153 12.01 0.56 14.15
C LYS A 153 12.42 1.61 13.12
N GLY A 154 11.46 2.03 12.28
CA GLY A 154 11.71 3.04 11.26
C GLY A 154 12.65 2.60 10.14
N ARG A 155 12.86 1.29 9.98
CA ARG A 155 13.67 0.69 8.92
C ARG A 155 12.93 -0.48 8.29
N GLU A 156 13.02 -0.61 6.96
CA GLU A 156 12.34 -1.69 6.25
C GLU A 156 12.95 -3.06 6.53
N GLY A 157 14.27 -3.14 6.54
CA GLY A 157 15.01 -4.37 6.69
C GLY A 157 16.36 -4.34 5.95
N VAL A 158 16.90 -5.50 5.64
CA VAL A 158 18.19 -5.65 4.95
C VAL A 158 18.09 -6.54 3.72
N CYS A 159 18.97 -6.30 2.75
CA CYS A 159 19.24 -7.21 1.64
C CYS A 159 20.54 -7.93 1.91
N ILE A 160 20.51 -9.26 1.92
CA ILE A 160 21.67 -10.13 2.12
C ILE A 160 22.10 -10.62 0.74
N TYR A 161 23.37 -10.44 0.42
CA TYR A 161 23.95 -10.95 -0.82
C TYR A 161 24.70 -12.25 -0.55
N SER A 162 24.53 -13.23 -1.43
CA SER A 162 25.35 -14.45 -1.43
C SER A 162 26.84 -14.12 -1.64
N LYS A 163 27.73 -15.05 -1.30
CA LYS A 163 29.18 -14.84 -1.39
C LYS A 163 29.64 -14.45 -2.79
N ASN A 164 28.98 -14.98 -3.83
CA ASN A 164 29.25 -14.63 -5.22
C ASN A 164 28.52 -13.35 -5.68
N GLY A 165 27.68 -12.74 -4.83
CA GLY A 165 26.93 -11.52 -5.12
C GLY A 165 25.75 -11.69 -6.09
N GLN A 166 25.44 -12.91 -6.51
CA GLN A 166 24.42 -13.17 -7.56
C GLN A 166 23.04 -13.52 -7.01
N GLU A 167 22.94 -13.81 -5.73
CA GLU A 167 21.69 -14.08 -5.04
C GLU A 167 21.45 -13.02 -3.99
N ILE A 168 20.21 -12.56 -3.90
CA ILE A 168 19.78 -11.53 -2.94
C ILE A 168 18.61 -12.09 -2.13
N HIS A 169 18.75 -12.07 -0.81
CA HIS A 169 17.67 -12.40 0.11
C HIS A 169 17.28 -11.15 0.89
N LYS A 170 15.99 -10.89 1.02
CA LYS A 170 15.47 -9.74 1.75
C LYS A 170 14.88 -10.20 3.09
N VAL A 171 15.36 -9.62 4.16
CA VAL A 171 14.82 -9.78 5.51
C VAL A 171 14.18 -8.46 5.90
N LYS A 172 12.87 -8.47 6.14
CA LYS A 172 12.09 -7.30 6.57
C LYS A 172 11.97 -7.28 8.08
N SER A 173 12.00 -6.08 8.68
CA SER A 173 11.69 -5.92 10.10
C SER A 173 10.21 -6.26 10.36
N PHE A 174 9.93 -6.75 11.56
CA PHE A 174 8.57 -7.08 11.97
C PHE A 174 7.64 -5.86 11.93
N GLN A 175 8.12 -4.71 12.40
CA GLN A 175 7.36 -3.47 12.36
C GLN A 175 7.01 -3.06 10.93
N TYR A 176 7.98 -3.09 9.99
CA TYR A 176 7.70 -2.76 8.60
C TYR A 176 6.69 -3.73 7.97
N TRP A 177 6.85 -5.03 8.20
CA TRP A 177 5.93 -6.04 7.69
C TRP A 177 4.50 -5.80 8.20
N LYS A 178 4.36 -5.55 9.51
CA LYS A 178 3.09 -5.24 10.16
C LYS A 178 2.43 -3.98 9.57
N LEU A 179 3.16 -2.88 9.49
CA LEU A 179 2.65 -1.60 8.96
C LEU A 179 2.29 -1.70 7.47
N HIS A 180 3.12 -2.38 6.68
CA HIS A 180 2.87 -2.59 5.25
C HIS A 180 1.62 -3.45 5.02
N SER A 181 1.49 -4.54 5.75
CA SER A 181 0.31 -5.42 5.69
C SER A 181 -0.95 -4.68 6.15
N PHE A 182 -0.86 -3.91 7.22
CA PHE A 182 -1.97 -3.12 7.75
C PHE A 182 -2.40 -2.01 6.76
N LYS A 183 -1.45 -1.30 6.15
CA LYS A 183 -1.76 -0.23 5.19
C LYS A 183 -2.59 -0.73 4.00
N SER A 184 -2.32 -1.93 3.52
CA SER A 184 -3.09 -2.56 2.44
C SER A 184 -4.54 -2.86 2.84
N ASN A 185 -4.82 -2.97 4.15
CA ASN A 185 -6.12 -3.29 4.74
C ASN A 185 -6.75 -2.10 5.48
N ALA A 186 -6.09 -0.94 5.54
CA ALA A 186 -6.59 0.27 6.19
C ALA A 186 -7.62 0.98 5.30
N THR A 187 -8.77 0.34 5.09
CA THR A 187 -9.89 0.84 4.30
C THR A 187 -11.04 1.28 5.20
N PHE A 188 -11.95 2.08 4.64
CA PHE A 188 -13.18 2.46 5.31
C PHE A 188 -13.99 1.23 5.72
N GLU A 189 -14.13 0.26 4.81
CA GLU A 189 -14.87 -0.99 5.02
C GLU A 189 -14.32 -1.80 6.21
N ASN A 190 -13.01 -2.02 6.24
CA ASN A 190 -12.36 -2.73 7.34
C ASN A 190 -12.47 -1.96 8.67
N THR A 191 -12.47 -0.63 8.62
CA THR A 191 -12.69 0.21 9.82
C THR A 191 -14.13 0.11 10.32
N VAL A 192 -15.12 0.00 9.42
CA VAL A 192 -16.51 -0.29 9.79
C VAL A 192 -16.61 -1.67 10.47
N ASP A 193 -15.91 -2.67 9.96
CA ASP A 193 -15.89 -4.00 10.60
C ASP A 193 -15.37 -3.94 12.03
N LEU A 194 -14.26 -3.24 12.26
CA LEU A 194 -13.70 -3.00 13.59
C LEU A 194 -14.67 -2.23 14.50
N PHE A 195 -15.37 -1.20 13.97
CA PHE A 195 -16.37 -0.47 14.72
C PHE A 195 -17.47 -1.38 15.29
N PHE A 196 -17.94 -2.33 14.49
CA PHE A 196 -18.92 -3.31 14.91
C PHE A 196 -18.33 -4.44 15.79
N GLU A 197 -17.06 -4.78 15.64
CA GLU A 197 -16.37 -5.73 16.53
C GLU A 197 -16.16 -5.15 17.92
N PHE A 198 -15.90 -3.86 18.01
CA PHE A 198 -15.75 -3.12 19.27
C PHE A 198 -17.08 -2.72 19.91
N ASP A 199 -18.21 -3.26 19.42
CA ASP A 199 -19.56 -3.01 19.93
C ASP A 199 -20.02 -1.56 19.80
N GLN A 200 -19.81 -0.97 18.63
CA GLN A 200 -20.26 0.36 18.21
C GLN A 200 -19.96 1.47 19.23
N PRO A 201 -18.69 1.67 19.60
CA PRO A 201 -18.28 2.63 20.60
C PRO A 201 -18.58 4.07 20.18
N ASN A 202 -18.57 5.00 21.13
CA ASN A 202 -18.54 6.42 20.79
C ASN A 202 -17.20 6.81 20.14
N PHE A 203 -17.10 8.02 19.62
CA PHE A 203 -15.93 8.47 18.85
C PHE A 203 -14.61 8.37 19.63
N GLN A 204 -14.60 8.80 20.90
CA GLN A 204 -13.39 8.78 21.73
C GLN A 204 -12.99 7.36 22.10
N ASP A 205 -13.96 6.55 22.52
CA ASP A 205 -13.72 5.14 22.84
C ASP A 205 -13.29 4.36 21.59
N PHE A 206 -13.80 4.69 20.40
CA PHE A 206 -13.39 4.05 19.16
C PHE A 206 -11.92 4.33 18.86
N GLN A 207 -11.50 5.58 18.95
CA GLN A 207 -10.09 5.94 18.75
C GLN A 207 -9.18 5.26 19.77
N GLN A 208 -9.58 5.22 21.05
CA GLN A 208 -8.81 4.54 22.08
C GLN A 208 -8.72 3.05 21.85
N LYS A 209 -9.83 2.38 21.52
CA LYS A 209 -9.83 0.95 21.18
C LYS A 209 -8.97 0.62 19.96
N LEU A 210 -8.91 1.50 18.95
CA LEU A 210 -7.99 1.33 17.83
C LEU A 210 -6.53 1.38 18.27
N VAL A 211 -6.17 2.32 19.16
CA VAL A 211 -4.81 2.43 19.71
C VAL A 211 -4.46 1.22 20.58
N ASP A 212 -5.41 0.73 21.38
CA ASP A 212 -5.19 -0.42 22.26
C ASP A 212 -5.10 -1.73 21.45
N HIS A 213 -5.85 -1.85 20.35
CA HIS A 213 -5.86 -3.03 19.49
C HIS A 213 -4.67 -3.07 18.53
N PHE A 214 -4.30 -1.90 18.00
CA PHE A 214 -3.14 -1.71 17.14
C PHE A 214 -2.11 -0.83 17.86
N ASP A 215 -0.88 -0.77 17.39
CA ASP A 215 0.01 0.33 17.82
C ASP A 215 -0.45 1.67 17.20
N TRP A 216 0.08 2.78 17.74
CA TRP A 216 -0.27 4.13 17.31
C TRP A 216 -0.09 4.37 15.81
N GLU A 217 0.97 3.82 15.21
CA GLU A 217 1.29 3.98 13.79
C GLU A 217 0.21 3.35 12.89
N CYS A 218 -0.24 2.14 13.25
CA CYS A 218 -1.34 1.47 12.55
C CYS A 218 -2.69 2.16 12.79
N ALA A 219 -2.99 2.49 14.05
CA ALA A 219 -4.25 3.15 14.41
C ALA A 219 -4.44 4.47 13.64
N LYS A 220 -3.38 5.26 13.49
CA LYS A 220 -3.38 6.54 12.75
C LYS A 220 -3.88 6.38 11.31
N MET A 221 -3.61 5.25 10.66
CA MET A 221 -4.01 5.03 9.26
C MET A 221 -5.53 4.95 9.09
N VAL A 222 -6.26 4.48 10.11
CA VAL A 222 -7.73 4.32 10.08
C VAL A 222 -8.46 5.41 10.87
N MET A 223 -7.77 6.19 11.68
CA MET A 223 -8.38 7.26 12.49
C MET A 223 -9.13 8.29 11.66
N GLY A 224 -8.73 8.54 10.42
CA GLY A 224 -9.42 9.45 9.51
C GLY A 224 -10.88 9.06 9.24
N PHE A 225 -11.23 7.78 9.36
CA PHE A 225 -12.57 7.25 9.10
C PHE A 225 -13.48 7.28 10.35
N THR A 226 -12.92 7.42 11.55
CA THR A 226 -13.67 7.23 12.81
C THR A 226 -14.82 8.23 12.99
N SER A 227 -14.62 9.50 12.62
CA SER A 227 -15.66 10.52 12.72
C SER A 227 -16.85 10.22 11.81
N GLU A 228 -16.57 9.94 10.53
CA GLU A 228 -17.59 9.63 9.53
C GLU A 228 -18.40 8.38 9.92
N ILE A 229 -17.73 7.34 10.42
CA ILE A 229 -18.38 6.11 10.88
C ILE A 229 -19.27 6.37 12.09
N CYS A 230 -18.77 7.08 13.12
CA CYS A 230 -19.55 7.36 14.33
C CYS A 230 -20.74 8.27 14.05
N ASP A 231 -20.57 9.29 13.21
CA ASP A 231 -21.66 10.21 12.87
C ASP A 231 -22.67 9.54 11.94
N GLY A 232 -22.21 8.77 10.97
CA GLY A 232 -23.07 7.92 10.13
C GLY A 232 -23.90 6.94 10.97
N TYR A 233 -23.29 6.32 11.98
CA TYR A 233 -24.03 5.38 12.85
C TYR A 233 -25.07 6.07 13.74
N LYS A 234 -24.86 7.33 14.14
CA LYS A 234 -25.90 8.13 14.81
C LYS A 234 -27.12 8.32 13.88
N GLU A 235 -26.89 8.58 12.59
CA GLU A 235 -27.97 8.69 11.60
C GLU A 235 -28.64 7.33 11.36
N VAL A 236 -27.91 6.25 11.31
CA VAL A 236 -28.47 4.88 11.24
C VAL A 236 -29.41 4.61 12.42
N LYS A 237 -29.03 4.98 13.64
CA LYS A 237 -29.90 4.85 14.83
C LYS A 237 -31.20 5.62 14.65
N LYS A 238 -31.15 6.85 14.14
CA LYS A 238 -32.36 7.68 13.88
C LYS A 238 -33.27 7.03 12.83
N ILE A 239 -32.67 6.52 11.73
CA ILE A 239 -33.41 5.83 10.68
C ILE A 239 -34.09 4.57 11.23
N VAL A 240 -33.38 3.76 12.01
CA VAL A 240 -33.93 2.55 12.64
C VAL A 240 -35.07 2.89 13.60
N GLU A 241 -34.91 3.93 14.42
CA GLU A 241 -35.94 4.36 15.36
C GLU A 241 -37.19 4.90 14.60
N SER A 242 -36.99 5.66 13.54
CA SER A 242 -38.07 6.13 12.67
C SER A 242 -38.83 4.96 12.06
N MET A 243 -38.15 3.92 11.54
CA MET A 243 -38.77 2.73 11.02
C MET A 243 -39.52 1.94 12.11
N LYS A 244 -38.96 1.82 13.33
CA LYS A 244 -39.65 1.17 14.47
C LYS A 244 -40.94 1.90 14.78
N SER A 245 -40.89 3.20 14.98
CA SER A 245 -42.04 4.04 15.28
C SER A 245 -43.11 3.97 14.17
N PHE A 246 -42.68 3.90 12.91
CA PHE A 246 -43.60 3.78 11.78
C PHE A 246 -44.31 2.45 11.77
N VAL A 247 -43.65 1.31 12.03
CA VAL A 247 -44.26 -0.03 11.96
C VAL A 247 -45.06 -0.40 13.20
N GLU A 248 -44.79 0.21 14.36
CA GLU A 248 -45.41 -0.15 15.64
C GLU A 248 -46.94 -0.15 15.63
N PRO A 249 -47.66 0.87 15.04
CA PRO A 249 -49.11 0.85 14.97
C PRO A 249 -49.67 -0.28 14.10
N PHE A 250 -48.86 -0.87 13.24
CA PHE A 250 -49.28 -1.90 12.28
C PHE A 250 -49.16 -3.33 12.83
N ARG A 251 -48.55 -3.52 14.01
CA ARG A 251 -48.42 -4.85 14.63
C ARG A 251 -49.76 -5.49 15.02
N SER A 252 -50.77 -4.66 15.30
CA SER A 252 -52.11 -5.12 15.72
C SER A 252 -53.13 -5.26 14.57
N ILE A 253 -52.71 -4.97 13.34
CA ILE A 253 -53.60 -5.04 12.16
C ILE A 253 -53.22 -6.19 11.23
N SER A 254 -54.04 -6.45 10.22
CA SER A 254 -53.74 -7.53 9.27
C SER A 254 -52.44 -7.27 8.53
N ARG A 255 -51.63 -8.34 8.34
CA ARG A 255 -50.35 -8.26 7.64
C ARG A 255 -50.43 -7.67 6.23
N LYS A 256 -51.57 -7.90 5.55
CA LYS A 256 -51.83 -7.35 4.20
C LYS A 256 -51.85 -5.82 4.24
N VAL A 257 -52.64 -5.24 5.17
CA VAL A 257 -52.73 -3.79 5.33
C VAL A 257 -51.39 -3.17 5.77
N ALA A 258 -50.69 -3.83 6.71
CA ALA A 258 -49.36 -3.41 7.11
C ALA A 258 -48.37 -3.39 5.91
N ALA A 259 -48.39 -4.42 5.07
CA ALA A 259 -47.55 -4.51 3.88
C ALA A 259 -47.83 -3.39 2.87
N GLU A 260 -49.14 -3.09 2.62
CA GLU A 260 -49.51 -1.98 1.72
C GLU A 260 -48.98 -0.64 2.22
N LYS A 261 -49.05 -0.37 3.54
CA LYS A 261 -48.51 0.86 4.17
C LYS A 261 -47.01 0.96 4.08
N ILE A 262 -46.30 -0.14 4.35
CA ILE A 262 -44.83 -0.20 4.22
C ILE A 262 -44.41 0.06 2.78
N LEU A 263 -45.03 -0.60 1.80
CA LEU A 263 -44.72 -0.41 0.40
C LEU A 263 -45.05 1.00 -0.09
N GLN A 264 -46.13 1.60 0.40
CA GLN A 264 -46.49 2.98 0.07
C GLN A 264 -45.45 3.97 0.54
N SER A 265 -44.91 3.78 1.76
CA SER A 265 -43.97 4.73 2.40
C SER A 265 -42.50 4.45 2.06
N TYR A 266 -42.10 3.19 1.96
CA TYR A 266 -40.70 2.77 1.79
C TYR A 266 -40.45 1.99 0.49
N GLY A 267 -41.44 1.75 -0.35
CA GLY A 267 -41.36 0.89 -1.54
C GLY A 267 -40.32 1.34 -2.58
N LYS A 268 -39.94 2.62 -2.56
CA LYS A 268 -38.87 3.18 -3.41
C LYS A 268 -37.50 3.21 -2.71
N THR A 269 -37.40 2.67 -1.51
CA THR A 269 -36.16 2.66 -0.70
C THR A 269 -35.70 1.24 -0.45
N ASN A 270 -34.42 1.09 -0.09
CA ASN A 270 -33.86 -0.20 0.33
C ASN A 270 -34.28 -0.59 1.77
N HIS A 271 -35.17 0.17 2.42
CA HIS A 271 -35.59 -0.03 3.81
C HIS A 271 -36.78 -0.99 3.98
N VAL A 272 -37.47 -1.36 2.91
CA VAL A 272 -38.67 -2.23 2.95
C VAL A 272 -38.44 -3.50 3.75
N SER A 273 -37.33 -4.20 3.48
CA SER A 273 -36.98 -5.45 4.18
C SER A 273 -36.74 -5.25 5.67
N PHE A 274 -36.17 -4.12 6.06
CA PHE A 274 -35.95 -3.76 7.47
C PHE A 274 -37.28 -3.44 8.17
N CYS A 275 -38.19 -2.72 7.52
CA CYS A 275 -39.54 -2.47 8.06
C CYS A 275 -40.29 -3.78 8.31
N PHE A 276 -40.21 -4.77 7.41
CA PHE A 276 -40.82 -6.07 7.65
C PHE A 276 -40.18 -6.84 8.79
N LYS A 277 -38.85 -6.83 8.92
CA LYS A 277 -38.14 -7.42 10.10
C LYS A 277 -38.67 -6.80 11.40
N LEU A 278 -38.72 -5.46 11.46
CA LEU A 278 -39.20 -4.71 12.61
C LEU A 278 -40.69 -4.96 12.92
N LEU A 279 -41.54 -5.07 11.88
CA LEU A 279 -42.94 -5.43 12.03
C LEU A 279 -43.11 -6.81 12.67
N ASP A 280 -42.27 -7.78 12.28
CA ASP A 280 -42.23 -9.14 12.84
C ASP A 280 -41.59 -9.20 14.24
N GLY A 281 -41.28 -8.06 14.86
CA GLY A 281 -40.65 -7.98 16.19
C GLY A 281 -39.20 -8.39 16.22
N LYS A 282 -38.55 -8.49 15.06
CA LYS A 282 -37.12 -8.83 14.94
C LYS A 282 -36.28 -7.57 14.89
N GLU A 283 -35.12 -7.63 15.48
CA GLU A 283 -34.12 -6.55 15.34
C GLU A 283 -33.41 -6.60 13.99
N ILE A 284 -32.86 -5.46 13.59
CA ILE A 284 -31.95 -5.39 12.43
C ILE A 284 -30.61 -5.93 12.88
N ASP A 285 -30.15 -6.97 12.22
CA ASP A 285 -28.88 -7.62 12.50
C ASP A 285 -27.67 -6.74 12.13
N LYS A 286 -26.47 -7.15 12.58
CA LYS A 286 -25.22 -6.46 12.33
C LYS A 286 -25.00 -6.13 10.85
N ASP A 287 -25.30 -7.08 9.96
CA ASP A 287 -25.15 -6.88 8.51
C ASP A 287 -26.13 -5.87 7.95
N GLY A 288 -27.36 -5.85 8.48
CA GLY A 288 -28.36 -4.84 8.15
C GLY A 288 -27.94 -3.44 8.59
N LEU A 289 -27.39 -3.32 9.81
CA LEU A 289 -26.87 -2.04 10.32
C LEU A 289 -25.66 -1.55 9.50
N LYS A 290 -24.75 -2.45 9.12
CA LYS A 290 -23.64 -2.11 8.20
C LYS A 290 -24.15 -1.59 6.85
N LYS A 291 -25.14 -2.26 6.25
CA LYS A 291 -25.75 -1.80 4.99
C LYS A 291 -26.35 -0.41 5.10
N LEU A 292 -27.04 -0.12 6.20
CA LEU A 292 -27.57 1.23 6.46
C LEU A 292 -26.44 2.24 6.63
N LEU A 293 -25.36 1.88 7.36
CA LEU A 293 -24.21 2.76 7.54
C LEU A 293 -23.55 3.10 6.21
N TYR A 294 -23.34 2.13 5.32
CA TYR A 294 -22.81 2.41 3.98
C TYR A 294 -23.73 3.29 3.13
N GLN A 295 -25.05 3.25 3.33
CA GLN A 295 -25.97 4.11 2.61
C GLN A 295 -25.88 5.57 3.05
N VAL A 296 -25.65 5.84 4.34
CA VAL A 296 -25.57 7.20 4.87
C VAL A 296 -24.19 7.84 4.72
N THR A 297 -23.11 7.02 4.64
CA THR A 297 -21.74 7.50 4.48
C THR A 297 -21.28 7.60 3.02
N LYS A 298 -21.81 6.76 2.12
CA LYS A 298 -21.55 6.88 0.67
C LYS A 298 -22.55 7.86 0.05
N LYS A 299 -22.24 9.13 0.11
CA LYS A 299 -22.89 10.19 -0.67
C LYS A 299 -22.17 10.46 -1.98
#